data_283e97c1e2027e2c694d55225b993011
#
_entry.id   283e97c1e2027e2c694d55225b993011
#
_cell.length_a   1.000
_cell.length_b   1.000
_cell.length_c   1.000
_cell.angle_alpha   90.00
_cell.angle_beta   90.00
_cell.angle_gamma   90.00
#
_symmetry.space_group_name_H-M   'P 1'
#
loop_
_entity.id
_entity.type
_entity.pdbx_description
1 polymer ?
#
loop_
_entity_poly.entity_id
_entity_poly.type
_entity_poly.pdbx_seq_one_letter_code
_entity_poly.pdbx_strand_id
1 'polypeptide(L)' 'MSILDKVKIGNSVQVNLELSKDRLTKETIDAINVSSLGKISDFRITDGKGIGVVLQLSNGKEQWFFEDEI' A
#
# COMPACT_ATOMS: atom_id res chain seq x y z
N MET A 1 16.90 4.84 5.78
CA MET A 1 15.96 4.17 6.68
C MET A 1 14.88 3.49 5.88
N SER A 2 14.45 2.32 6.32
CA SER A 2 13.38 1.60 5.63
C SER A 2 12.02 2.03 6.19
N ILE A 3 10.96 1.69 5.46
CA ILE A 3 9.58 1.93 5.90
C ILE A 3 9.29 1.22 7.23
N LEU A 4 10.00 0.11 7.52
CA LEU A 4 9.82 -0.65 8.76
C LEU A 4 10.14 0.17 10.01
N ASP A 5 10.97 1.20 9.88
CA ASP A 5 11.32 2.07 11.00
C ASP A 5 10.26 3.15 11.25
N LYS A 6 9.36 3.37 10.29
CA LYS A 6 8.39 4.46 10.34
C LYS A 6 6.99 3.97 10.70
N VAL A 7 6.62 2.78 10.28
CA VAL A 7 5.25 2.27 10.42
C VAL A 7 5.27 0.83 10.90
N LYS A 8 4.16 0.39 11.47
CA LYS A 8 3.98 -0.96 12.00
C LYS A 8 2.69 -1.55 11.44
N ILE A 9 2.59 -2.87 11.48
CA ILE A 9 1.35 -3.59 11.15
C ILE A 9 0.22 -3.02 12.02
N GLY A 10 -0.91 -2.73 11.39
CA GLY A 10 -2.05 -2.11 12.05
C GLY A 10 -2.13 -0.61 11.89
N ASN A 11 -1.03 0.05 11.48
CA ASN A 11 -1.06 1.47 11.16
C ASN A 11 -1.80 1.71 9.84
N SER A 12 -2.39 2.90 9.72
CA SER A 12 -2.99 3.34 8.47
C SER A 12 -2.02 4.28 7.76
N VAL A 13 -1.89 4.11 6.45
CA VAL A 13 -1.05 4.96 5.61
C VAL A 13 -1.83 5.41 4.38
N GLN A 14 -1.43 6.52 3.81
CA GLN A 14 -2.08 7.05 2.62
C GLN A 14 -1.38 6.51 1.37
N VAL A 15 -2.17 6.00 0.42
CA VAL A 15 -1.66 5.51 -0.86
C VAL A 15 -1.44 6.69 -1.80
N ASN A 16 -0.30 6.72 -2.47
CA ASN A 16 -0.05 7.69 -3.52
C ASN A 16 -0.50 7.10 -4.86
N LEU A 17 -1.73 7.42 -5.25
CA LEU A 17 -2.33 6.87 -6.46
C LEU A 17 -1.58 7.30 -7.72
N GLU A 18 -1.02 8.50 -7.74
CA GLU A 18 -0.27 9.00 -8.91
C GLU A 18 0.92 8.10 -9.25
N LEU A 19 1.56 7.51 -8.25
CA LEU A 19 2.72 6.65 -8.46
C LEU A 19 2.33 5.21 -8.76
N SER A 20 1.12 4.77 -8.39
CA SER A 20 0.76 3.36 -8.44
C SER A 20 -0.37 3.02 -9.41
N LYS A 21 -1.10 4.01 -9.91
CA LYS A 21 -2.33 3.77 -10.69
C LYS A 21 -2.13 2.91 -11.93
N ASP A 22 -0.96 2.99 -12.56
CA ASP A 22 -0.71 2.30 -13.84
C ASP A 22 -0.62 0.78 -13.69
N ARG A 23 -0.38 0.28 -12.47
CA ARG A 23 -0.28 -1.16 -12.23
C ARG A 23 -1.44 -1.73 -11.42
N LEU A 24 -2.40 -0.88 -11.04
CA LEU A 24 -3.53 -1.31 -10.24
C LEU A 24 -4.74 -1.62 -11.12
N THR A 25 -5.58 -2.55 -10.64
CA THR A 25 -6.86 -2.82 -11.30
C THR A 25 -7.83 -1.67 -11.04
N LYS A 26 -8.84 -1.56 -11.88
CA LYS A 26 -9.88 -0.55 -11.70
C LYS A 26 -10.56 -0.68 -10.34
N GLU A 27 -10.83 -1.92 -9.91
CA GLU A 27 -11.46 -2.18 -8.61
C GLU A 27 -10.61 -1.61 -7.47
N THR A 28 -9.30 -1.82 -7.53
CA THR A 28 -8.38 -1.28 -6.53
C THR A 28 -8.34 0.24 -6.57
N ILE A 29 -8.29 0.83 -7.76
CA ILE A 29 -8.31 2.29 -7.92
C ILE A 29 -9.60 2.87 -7.34
N ASP A 30 -10.75 2.23 -7.61
CA ASP A 30 -12.03 2.68 -7.07
C ASP A 30 -12.05 2.65 -5.55
N ALA A 31 -11.48 1.61 -4.94
CA ALA A 31 -11.39 1.51 -3.48
C ALA A 31 -10.53 2.64 -2.90
N ILE A 32 -9.42 2.97 -3.55
CA ILE A 32 -8.53 4.05 -3.12
C ILE A 32 -9.21 5.41 -3.29
N ASN A 33 -10.03 5.58 -4.32
CA ASN A 33 -10.79 6.82 -4.53
C ASN A 33 -11.86 7.02 -3.45
N VAL A 34 -12.42 5.94 -2.91
CA VAL A 34 -13.35 6.01 -1.77
C VAL A 34 -12.61 6.42 -0.52
N SER A 35 -11.46 5.79 -0.26
CA SER A 35 -10.58 6.14 0.86
C SER A 35 -9.15 5.81 0.46
N SER A 36 -8.29 6.80 0.46
CA SER A 36 -6.87 6.62 0.14
C SER A 36 -6.08 6.00 1.29
N LEU A 37 -6.70 5.80 2.46
CA LEU A 37 -6.04 5.18 3.60
C LEU A 37 -6.15 3.67 3.51
N GLY A 38 -5.02 2.99 3.71
CA GLY A 38 -4.95 1.55 3.81
C GLY A 38 -4.32 1.14 5.12
N LYS A 39 -4.83 0.07 5.72
CA LYS A 39 -4.29 -0.46 6.96
C LYS A 39 -3.22 -1.49 6.64
N ILE A 40 -2.04 -1.32 7.21
CA ILE A 40 -0.93 -2.24 6.98
C ILE A 40 -1.24 -3.59 7.61
N SER A 41 -1.29 -4.64 6.77
CA SER A 41 -1.52 -6.00 7.22
C SER A 41 -0.26 -6.86 7.21
N ASP A 42 0.73 -6.53 6.37
CA ASP A 42 1.96 -7.30 6.29
C ASP A 42 3.04 -6.49 5.57
N PHE A 43 4.27 -6.99 5.64
CA PHE A 43 5.40 -6.47 4.89
C PHE A 43 6.00 -7.60 4.06
N ARG A 44 6.54 -7.27 2.88
CA ARG A 44 7.21 -8.22 2.00
C ARG A 44 8.57 -7.69 1.61
N ILE A 45 9.57 -8.57 1.57
CA ILE A 45 10.90 -8.22 1.08
C ILE A 45 10.91 -8.46 -0.42
N THR A 46 11.29 -7.43 -1.18
CA THR A 46 11.38 -7.51 -2.64
C THR A 46 12.84 -7.52 -3.07
N ASP A 47 13.15 -8.25 -4.13
CA ASP A 47 14.53 -8.35 -4.64
C ASP A 47 15.02 -7.01 -5.18
N GLY A 48 15.92 -6.36 -4.42
CA GLY A 48 16.59 -5.14 -4.86
C GLY A 48 15.71 -3.91 -4.98
N LYS A 49 14.45 -3.96 -4.53
CA LYS A 49 13.50 -2.85 -4.71
C LYS A 49 12.95 -2.31 -3.40
N GLY A 50 13.54 -2.68 -2.28
CA GLY A 50 13.09 -2.21 -0.98
C GLY A 50 12.00 -3.11 -0.41
N ILE A 51 11.13 -2.53 0.39
CA ILE A 51 10.10 -3.26 1.13
C ILE A 51 8.75 -3.09 0.43
N GLY A 52 8.06 -4.20 0.20
CA GLY A 52 6.67 -4.20 -0.21
C GLY A 52 5.77 -4.12 1.00
N VAL A 53 4.68 -3.40 0.90
CA VAL A 53 3.73 -3.21 1.98
C VAL A 53 2.36 -3.72 1.52
N VAL A 54 1.76 -4.62 2.30
CA VAL A 54 0.42 -5.11 2.01
C VAL A 54 -0.57 -4.29 2.81
N LEU A 55 -1.50 -3.65 2.11
CA LEU A 55 -2.52 -2.79 2.72
C LEU A 55 -3.89 -3.40 2.52
N GLN A 56 -4.71 -3.34 3.58
CA GLN A 56 -6.13 -3.64 3.49
C GLN A 56 -6.86 -2.34 3.13
N LEU A 57 -7.55 -2.37 1.99
CA LEU A 57 -8.22 -1.20 1.44
C LEU A 57 -9.68 -1.10 1.92
N SER A 58 -10.34 -0.01 1.56
CA SER A 58 -11.71 0.26 1.96
C SER A 58 -12.72 -0.79 1.52
N ASN A 59 -12.42 -1.53 0.45
CA ASN A 59 -13.28 -2.64 -0.03
C ASN A 59 -13.04 -3.96 0.70
N GLY A 60 -12.16 -3.98 1.71
CA GLY A 60 -11.82 -5.17 2.47
C GLY A 60 -10.78 -6.08 1.81
N LYS A 61 -10.34 -5.74 0.62
CA LYS A 61 -9.32 -6.51 -0.10
C LYS A 61 -7.93 -5.99 0.21
N GLU A 62 -6.95 -6.88 0.10
CA GLU A 62 -5.55 -6.52 0.30
C GLU A 62 -4.88 -6.22 -1.03
N GLN A 63 -3.98 -5.23 -1.02
CA GLN A 63 -3.20 -4.85 -2.19
C GLN A 63 -1.77 -4.58 -1.77
N TRP A 64 -0.83 -5.04 -2.58
CA TRP A 64 0.58 -4.87 -2.36
C TRP A 64 1.06 -3.55 -2.98
N PHE A 65 1.88 -2.81 -2.26
CA PHE A 65 2.48 -1.56 -2.73
C PHE A 65 3.97 -1.53 -2.44
N PHE A 66 4.73 -0.81 -3.26
CA PHE A 66 6.09 -0.45 -2.92
C PHE A 66 6.08 0.64 -1.84
N GLU A 67 7.14 0.68 -1.03
CA GLU A 67 7.21 1.65 0.07
C GLU A 67 7.18 3.11 -0.39
N ASP A 68 7.59 3.40 -1.63
CA ASP A 68 7.53 4.75 -2.18
C ASP A 68 6.16 5.12 -2.75
N GLU A 69 5.22 4.20 -2.76
CA GLU A 69 3.86 4.44 -3.24
C GLU A 69 2.88 4.79 -2.12
N ILE A 70 3.38 4.87 -0.90
CA ILE A 70 2.53 5.17 0.26
C ILE A 70 3.05 6.36 1.04
#